data_244088ed4bbe96a2b7c371fb5cf0f5d5
#
_entry.id   244088ed4bbe96a2b7c371fb5cf0f5d5
#
_cell.length_a   1.000
_cell.length_b   1.000
_cell.length_c   1.000
_cell.angle_alpha   90.00
_cell.angle_beta   90.00
_cell.angle_gamma   90.00
#
_symmetry.space_group_name_H-M   'P 1'
#
loop_
_entity.id
_entity.type
_entity.pdbx_description
1 polymer ?
#
loop_
_entity_poly.entity_id
_entity_poly.type
_entity_poly.pdbx_seq_one_letter_code
_entity_poly.pdbx_strand_id
1 'polypeptide(L)'
;TTAETEASGEAAAEVFDPEAEHGPIFTDLAENGVLKVGIIGNSPTFCFHTVENGEDTLVGFEVAGMYEMADRLSEYMGRDITVEFTETDFTGCMSALQANQVHFVTRLSPTDERKETWLFTNVYHKSDECYVARAEDLDSDKFTGTLEGVTVCGTMGSIDITMTEYLYPDAEIQELSGLPDQILSVKNGKSDLACMNAVNAAMTVAANPDLVVVDSLTWEPTDEFDKGCGLCMAYG
;
A
#
# COMPACT_ATOMS: atom_id res chain seq x y z
N THR A 1 -30.86 -2.82 40.24
CA THR A 1 -30.12 -2.40 39.06
C THR A 1 -29.50 -3.66 38.47
N THR A 2 -30.25 -4.28 37.57
CA THR A 2 -29.85 -5.49 36.84
C THR A 2 -28.96 -5.04 35.68
N ALA A 3 -27.73 -5.52 35.65
CA ALA A 3 -26.86 -5.39 34.50
C ALA A 3 -27.30 -6.43 33.45
N GLU A 4 -27.77 -5.99 32.32
CA GLU A 4 -27.98 -6.82 31.15
C GLU A 4 -26.61 -7.11 30.54
N THR A 5 -26.26 -8.38 30.57
CA THR A 5 -25.09 -8.92 29.85
C THR A 5 -25.55 -9.09 28.40
N GLU A 6 -25.11 -8.22 27.50
CA GLU A 6 -25.22 -8.46 26.09
C GLU A 6 -24.33 -9.64 25.71
N ALA A 7 -24.98 -10.75 25.40
CA ALA A 7 -24.32 -11.90 24.79
C ALA A 7 -23.94 -11.49 23.36
N SER A 8 -22.63 -11.37 23.10
CA SER A 8 -22.08 -11.35 21.76
C SER A 8 -22.38 -12.70 21.12
N GLY A 9 -23.44 -12.75 20.30
CA GLY A 9 -23.73 -13.90 19.46
C GLY A 9 -22.57 -14.04 18.49
N GLU A 10 -21.77 -15.07 18.67
CA GLU A 10 -20.82 -15.58 17.69
C GLU A 10 -21.68 -15.97 16.46
N ALA A 11 -21.62 -15.17 15.40
CA ALA A 11 -22.24 -15.53 14.14
C ALA A 11 -21.63 -16.86 13.72
N ALA A 12 -22.45 -17.89 13.51
CA ALA A 12 -21.98 -19.16 12.97
C ALA A 12 -21.24 -18.85 11.66
N ALA A 13 -20.00 -19.33 11.55
CA ALA A 13 -19.21 -19.16 10.34
C ALA A 13 -20.03 -19.70 9.17
N GLU A 14 -20.28 -18.86 8.16
CA GLU A 14 -20.91 -19.29 6.93
C GLU A 14 -20.04 -20.37 6.30
N VAL A 15 -20.65 -21.49 5.93
CA VAL A 15 -19.95 -22.59 5.24
C VAL A 15 -20.04 -22.31 3.74
N PHE A 16 -18.92 -22.45 3.05
CA PHE A 16 -18.88 -22.31 1.60
C PHE A 16 -19.82 -23.34 0.95
N ASP A 17 -20.76 -22.84 0.14
CA ASP A 17 -21.66 -23.68 -0.65
C ASP A 17 -21.19 -23.67 -2.10
N PRO A 18 -20.59 -24.77 -2.62
CA PRO A 18 -20.06 -24.81 -3.98
C PRO A 18 -21.15 -24.77 -5.06
N GLU A 19 -22.44 -24.96 -4.70
CA GLU A 19 -23.59 -24.91 -5.62
C GLU A 19 -24.22 -23.52 -5.69
N ALA A 20 -23.84 -22.60 -4.78
CA ALA A 20 -24.32 -21.22 -4.80
C ALA A 20 -23.66 -20.41 -5.92
N GLU A 21 -24.32 -19.33 -6.33
CA GLU A 21 -23.73 -18.35 -7.24
C GLU A 21 -22.67 -17.52 -6.49
N HIS A 22 -21.44 -17.57 -6.96
CA HIS A 22 -20.32 -16.84 -6.40
C HIS A 22 -19.80 -15.78 -7.36
N GLY A 23 -19.19 -14.73 -6.82
CA GLY A 23 -18.45 -13.75 -7.63
C GLY A 23 -17.22 -14.39 -8.32
N PRO A 24 -16.67 -13.71 -9.35
CA PRO A 24 -15.64 -14.27 -10.22
C PRO A 24 -14.38 -14.72 -9.49
N ILE A 25 -13.98 -14.06 -8.41
CA ILE A 25 -12.79 -14.44 -7.62
C ILE A 25 -13.03 -15.80 -6.94
N PHE A 26 -14.17 -15.99 -6.27
CA PHE A 26 -14.49 -17.28 -5.64
C PHE A 26 -14.67 -18.39 -6.65
N THR A 27 -15.21 -18.08 -7.83
CA THR A 27 -15.34 -19.04 -8.93
C THR A 27 -13.95 -19.48 -9.41
N ASP A 28 -13.02 -18.54 -9.66
CA ASP A 28 -11.65 -18.88 -10.06
C ASP A 28 -10.90 -19.66 -8.97
N LEU A 29 -11.08 -19.29 -7.70
CA LEU A 29 -10.49 -20.03 -6.57
C LEU A 29 -11.06 -21.45 -6.47
N ALA A 30 -12.37 -21.63 -6.67
CA ALA A 30 -13.00 -22.95 -6.69
C ALA A 30 -12.51 -23.83 -7.85
N GLU A 31 -12.23 -23.24 -9.00
CA GLU A 31 -11.74 -23.96 -10.18
C GLU A 31 -10.23 -24.25 -10.11
N ASN A 32 -9.43 -23.23 -9.75
CA ASN A 32 -7.97 -23.28 -9.93
C ASN A 32 -7.17 -23.44 -8.62
N GLY A 33 -7.73 -23.06 -7.46
CA GLY A 33 -7.05 -23.18 -6.17
C GLY A 33 -5.85 -22.24 -6.00
N VAL A 34 -5.83 -21.11 -6.71
CA VAL A 34 -4.71 -20.14 -6.68
C VAL A 34 -5.22 -18.76 -6.39
N LEU A 35 -4.77 -18.16 -5.28
CA LEU A 35 -4.97 -16.76 -4.94
C LEU A 35 -3.91 -15.93 -5.65
N LYS A 36 -4.31 -15.17 -6.67
CA LYS A 36 -3.42 -14.34 -7.50
C LYS A 36 -3.37 -12.91 -6.95
N VAL A 37 -2.18 -12.44 -6.60
CA VAL A 37 -1.99 -11.15 -5.92
C VAL A 37 -0.96 -10.29 -6.65
N GLY A 38 -1.36 -9.06 -7.02
CA GLY A 38 -0.44 -8.02 -7.48
C GLY A 38 0.25 -7.34 -6.31
N ILE A 39 1.58 -7.25 -6.34
CA ILE A 39 2.36 -6.73 -5.22
C ILE A 39 3.59 -5.94 -5.68
N ILE A 40 4.02 -4.97 -4.88
CA ILE A 40 5.19 -4.13 -5.18
C ILE A 40 6.31 -4.50 -4.20
N GLY A 41 7.30 -5.25 -4.68
CA GLY A 41 8.35 -5.92 -3.87
C GLY A 41 9.52 -5.05 -3.41
N ASN A 42 9.38 -3.72 -3.36
CA ASN A 42 10.45 -2.80 -3.02
C ASN A 42 10.18 -1.90 -1.81
N SER A 43 9.26 -2.31 -0.94
CA SER A 43 8.87 -1.54 0.24
C SER A 43 9.20 -2.30 1.52
N PRO A 44 10.30 -1.95 2.22
CA PRO A 44 10.70 -2.61 3.45
C PRO A 44 9.57 -2.70 4.47
N THR A 45 9.50 -3.80 5.22
CA THR A 45 8.45 -4.21 6.14
C THR A 45 7.13 -4.63 5.49
N PHE A 46 6.68 -4.00 4.42
CA PHE A 46 5.45 -4.34 3.71
C PHE A 46 5.64 -5.55 2.80
N CYS A 47 6.45 -5.36 1.77
CA CYS A 47 6.79 -6.38 0.80
C CYS A 47 8.17 -6.08 0.22
N PHE A 48 9.15 -6.95 0.42
CA PHE A 48 10.54 -6.75 -0.01
C PHE A 48 11.26 -8.08 -0.13
N HIS A 49 12.37 -8.05 -0.85
CA HIS A 49 13.25 -9.20 -0.99
C HIS A 49 14.30 -9.29 0.11
N THR A 50 14.54 -10.49 0.58
CA THR A 50 15.65 -10.83 1.49
C THR A 50 16.30 -12.13 1.04
N VAL A 51 17.55 -12.34 1.48
CA VAL A 51 18.24 -13.62 1.20
C VAL A 51 18.12 -14.51 2.43
N GLU A 52 17.35 -15.58 2.33
CA GLU A 52 17.23 -16.60 3.36
C GLU A 52 17.84 -17.92 2.88
N ASN A 53 18.79 -18.45 3.64
CA ASN A 53 19.52 -19.68 3.29
C ASN A 53 20.18 -19.66 1.89
N GLY A 54 20.49 -18.49 1.37
CA GLY A 54 21.10 -18.31 0.04
C GLY A 54 20.07 -18.21 -1.11
N GLU A 55 18.80 -18.21 -0.82
CA GLU A 55 17.70 -18.02 -1.78
C GLU A 55 17.09 -16.63 -1.62
N ASP A 56 16.81 -15.99 -2.75
CA ASP A 56 16.08 -14.73 -2.80
C ASP A 56 14.61 -14.99 -2.50
N THR A 57 14.09 -14.38 -1.42
CA THR A 57 12.76 -14.67 -0.89
C THR A 57 11.97 -13.36 -0.71
N LEU A 58 10.76 -13.33 -1.26
CA LEU A 58 9.80 -12.25 -1.06
C LEU A 58 9.18 -12.38 0.32
N VAL A 59 9.30 -11.36 1.17
CA VAL A 59 8.85 -11.35 2.56
C VAL A 59 8.18 -10.02 2.91
N GLY A 60 7.59 -9.96 4.08
CA GLY A 60 6.93 -8.79 4.63
C GLY A 60 5.54 -9.10 5.17
N PHE A 61 4.94 -8.14 5.89
CA PHE A 61 3.65 -8.44 6.52
C PHE A 61 2.51 -8.62 5.50
N GLU A 62 2.58 -7.98 4.33
CA GLU A 62 1.60 -8.17 3.25
C GLU A 62 1.72 -9.58 2.66
N VAL A 63 2.94 -10.06 2.45
CA VAL A 63 3.19 -11.43 1.98
C VAL A 63 2.66 -12.45 2.99
N ALA A 64 2.99 -12.27 4.27
CA ALA A 64 2.47 -13.12 5.34
C ALA A 64 0.94 -13.07 5.44
N GLY A 65 0.35 -11.88 5.28
CA GLY A 65 -1.10 -11.70 5.26
C GLY A 65 -1.80 -12.44 4.12
N MET A 66 -1.18 -12.50 2.94
CA MET A 66 -1.74 -13.25 1.80
C MET A 66 -1.66 -14.77 2.00
N TYR A 67 -0.59 -15.28 2.61
CA TYR A 67 -0.52 -16.70 2.99
C TYR A 67 -1.57 -17.05 4.04
N GLU A 68 -1.72 -16.25 5.09
CA GLU A 68 -2.77 -16.43 6.09
C GLU A 68 -4.18 -16.37 5.47
N MET A 69 -4.40 -15.47 4.51
CA MET A 69 -5.66 -15.41 3.77
C MET A 69 -5.91 -16.69 2.97
N ALA A 70 -4.89 -17.22 2.29
CA ALA A 70 -5.00 -18.47 1.55
C ALA A 70 -5.30 -19.65 2.45
N ASP A 71 -4.67 -19.73 3.63
CA ASP A 71 -4.94 -20.77 4.62
C ASP A 71 -6.40 -20.72 5.09
N ARG A 72 -6.91 -19.53 5.43
CA ARG A 72 -8.33 -19.36 5.83
C ARG A 72 -9.31 -19.64 4.69
N LEU A 73 -8.96 -19.26 3.46
CA LEU A 73 -9.76 -19.61 2.29
C LEU A 73 -9.76 -21.12 2.04
N SER A 74 -8.63 -21.80 2.30
CA SER A 74 -8.52 -23.26 2.20
C SER A 74 -9.46 -23.94 3.20
N GLU A 75 -9.48 -23.48 4.44
CA GLU A 75 -10.40 -23.97 5.48
C GLU A 75 -11.86 -23.72 5.10
N TYR A 76 -12.17 -22.50 4.66
CA TYR A 76 -13.53 -22.08 4.30
C TYR A 76 -14.08 -22.87 3.10
N MET A 77 -13.26 -23.06 2.06
CA MET A 77 -13.65 -23.70 0.80
C MET A 77 -13.46 -25.23 0.83
N GLY A 78 -12.81 -25.79 1.87
CA GLY A 78 -12.53 -27.22 2.00
C GLY A 78 -11.58 -27.77 0.91
N ARG A 79 -10.69 -26.91 0.40
CA ARG A 79 -9.67 -27.26 -0.60
C ARG A 79 -8.40 -26.44 -0.40
N ASP A 80 -7.27 -26.96 -0.88
CA ASP A 80 -6.00 -26.23 -0.81
C ASP A 80 -6.03 -25.01 -1.76
N ILE A 81 -5.73 -23.82 -1.20
CA ILE A 81 -5.53 -22.58 -1.92
C ILE A 81 -4.06 -22.16 -1.73
N THR A 82 -3.36 -21.98 -2.82
CA THR A 82 -1.98 -21.48 -2.83
C THR A 82 -1.95 -20.01 -3.24
N VAL A 83 -0.85 -19.31 -2.96
CA VAL A 83 -0.68 -17.90 -3.36
C VAL A 83 0.29 -17.80 -4.53
N GLU A 84 -0.07 -17.02 -5.53
CA GLU A 84 0.80 -16.61 -6.62
C GLU A 84 0.94 -15.09 -6.62
N PHE A 85 2.17 -14.60 -6.54
CA PHE A 85 2.46 -13.17 -6.58
C PHE A 85 2.88 -12.74 -7.98
N THR A 86 2.22 -11.69 -8.50
CA THR A 86 2.67 -10.92 -9.65
C THR A 86 3.36 -9.67 -9.14
N GLU A 87 4.70 -9.70 -9.14
CA GLU A 87 5.51 -8.58 -8.67
C GLU A 87 5.80 -7.62 -9.81
N THR A 88 5.37 -6.35 -9.63
CA THR A 88 5.61 -5.28 -10.59
C THR A 88 5.49 -3.91 -9.92
N ASP A 89 5.57 -2.81 -10.66
CA ASP A 89 5.31 -1.47 -10.16
C ASP A 89 3.80 -1.20 -9.98
N PHE A 90 3.47 -0.03 -9.44
CA PHE A 90 2.08 0.36 -9.18
C PHE A 90 1.21 0.28 -10.45
N THR A 91 1.68 0.86 -11.55
CA THR A 91 0.95 0.89 -12.83
C THR A 91 0.73 -0.51 -13.39
N GLY A 92 1.75 -1.37 -13.28
CA GLY A 92 1.68 -2.77 -13.67
C GLY A 92 0.67 -3.56 -12.83
N CYS A 93 0.64 -3.36 -11.50
CA CYS A 93 -0.36 -3.97 -10.61
C CYS A 93 -1.79 -3.57 -11.00
N MET A 94 -2.04 -2.29 -11.24
CA MET A 94 -3.36 -1.81 -11.64
C MET A 94 -3.77 -2.32 -13.02
N SER A 95 -2.83 -2.43 -13.94
CA SER A 95 -3.06 -3.01 -15.27
C SER A 95 -3.39 -4.51 -15.19
N ALA A 96 -2.68 -5.26 -14.35
CA ALA A 96 -2.95 -6.68 -14.11
C ALA A 96 -4.32 -6.90 -13.46
N LEU A 97 -4.72 -6.02 -12.52
CA LEU A 97 -6.05 -6.05 -11.90
C LEU A 97 -7.15 -5.80 -12.94
N GLN A 98 -6.99 -4.76 -13.75
CA GLN A 98 -7.95 -4.42 -14.81
C GLN A 98 -8.09 -5.53 -15.86
N ALA A 99 -7.00 -6.27 -16.12
CA ALA A 99 -6.98 -7.39 -17.04
C ALA A 99 -7.44 -8.72 -16.42
N ASN A 100 -7.89 -8.73 -15.14
CA ASN A 100 -8.23 -9.92 -14.35
C ASN A 100 -7.10 -10.96 -14.28
N GLN A 101 -5.85 -10.51 -14.33
CA GLN A 101 -4.68 -11.38 -14.16
C GLN A 101 -4.35 -11.63 -12.69
N VAL A 102 -4.79 -10.73 -11.82
CA VAL A 102 -4.71 -10.85 -10.35
C VAL A 102 -6.08 -10.62 -9.74
N HIS A 103 -6.34 -11.23 -8.58
CA HIS A 103 -7.58 -11.07 -7.82
C HIS A 103 -7.57 -9.81 -6.97
N PHE A 104 -6.39 -9.49 -6.41
CA PHE A 104 -6.17 -8.36 -5.53
C PHE A 104 -4.88 -7.64 -5.86
N VAL A 105 -4.86 -6.36 -5.53
CA VAL A 105 -3.63 -5.56 -5.37
C VAL A 105 -3.55 -5.11 -3.92
N THR A 106 -2.39 -5.28 -3.28
CA THR A 106 -2.17 -4.87 -1.89
C THR A 106 -1.91 -3.38 -1.77
N ARG A 107 -2.10 -2.85 -0.57
CA ARG A 107 -1.68 -1.50 -0.14
C ARG A 107 -2.20 -0.37 -1.04
N LEU A 108 -3.48 -0.38 -1.37
CA LEU A 108 -4.10 0.71 -2.10
C LEU A 108 -5.06 1.49 -1.19
N SER A 109 -4.90 2.82 -1.16
CA SER A 109 -5.80 3.70 -0.41
C SER A 109 -7.18 3.77 -1.08
N PRO A 110 -8.28 3.53 -0.34
CA PRO A 110 -9.64 3.51 -0.86
C PRO A 110 -10.21 4.91 -0.99
N THR A 111 -9.66 5.76 -1.88
CA THR A 111 -10.22 7.08 -2.19
C THR A 111 -11.59 6.95 -2.83
N ASP A 112 -12.42 8.01 -2.74
CA ASP A 112 -13.75 7.98 -3.33
C ASP A 112 -13.69 7.83 -4.85
N GLU A 113 -12.73 8.48 -5.51
CA GLU A 113 -12.47 8.31 -6.94
C GLU A 113 -12.16 6.83 -7.29
N ARG A 114 -11.29 6.19 -6.52
CA ARG A 114 -10.93 4.79 -6.77
C ARG A 114 -12.08 3.83 -6.52
N LYS A 115 -12.95 4.13 -5.54
CA LYS A 115 -14.16 3.34 -5.25
C LYS A 115 -15.21 3.40 -6.36
N GLU A 116 -15.15 4.37 -7.27
CA GLU A 116 -16.01 4.41 -8.46
C GLU A 116 -15.68 3.28 -9.45
N THR A 117 -14.45 2.79 -9.42
CA THR A 117 -13.94 1.77 -10.38
C THR A 117 -13.61 0.44 -9.72
N TRP A 118 -13.27 0.43 -8.43
CA TRP A 118 -12.71 -0.72 -7.74
C TRP A 118 -13.43 -1.02 -6.43
N LEU A 119 -13.46 -2.29 -6.05
CA LEU A 119 -13.87 -2.71 -4.71
C LEU A 119 -12.68 -2.71 -3.76
N PHE A 120 -12.93 -2.45 -2.50
CA PHE A 120 -11.93 -2.46 -1.44
C PHE A 120 -12.39 -3.31 -0.27
N THR A 121 -11.44 -4.00 0.37
CA THR A 121 -11.67 -4.57 1.70
C THR A 121 -11.74 -3.46 2.74
N ASN A 122 -12.03 -3.83 3.98
CA ASN A 122 -11.76 -2.96 5.11
C ASN A 122 -10.27 -2.58 5.13
N VAL A 123 -9.98 -1.38 5.63
CA VAL A 123 -8.61 -0.92 5.84
C VAL A 123 -7.92 -1.84 6.85
N TYR A 124 -6.80 -2.44 6.45
CA TYR A 124 -6.00 -3.32 7.31
C TYR A 124 -4.75 -2.65 7.88
N HIS A 125 -4.33 -1.52 7.32
CA HIS A 125 -3.16 -0.77 7.76
C HIS A 125 -3.42 0.73 7.64
N LYS A 126 -2.97 1.49 8.66
CA LYS A 126 -2.95 2.95 8.65
C LYS A 126 -1.54 3.43 8.95
N SER A 127 -1.09 4.44 8.22
CA SER A 127 0.22 5.05 8.36
C SER A 127 0.09 6.56 8.16
N ASP A 128 0.91 7.31 8.87
CA ASP A 128 1.12 8.73 8.55
C ASP A 128 1.97 8.85 7.29
N GLU A 129 1.83 9.97 6.59
CA GLU A 129 2.67 10.31 5.45
C GLU A 129 3.70 11.36 5.87
N CYS A 130 4.89 11.28 5.31
CA CYS A 130 6.03 12.11 5.66
C CYS A 130 6.75 12.61 4.42
N TYR A 131 7.56 13.65 4.64
CA TYR A 131 8.52 14.13 3.65
C TYR A 131 9.94 13.89 4.17
N VAL A 132 10.79 13.37 3.29
CA VAL A 132 12.21 13.09 3.56
C VAL A 132 13.06 14.01 2.70
N ALA A 133 14.06 14.66 3.32
CA ALA A 133 15.00 15.58 2.68
C ALA A 133 16.45 15.17 2.97
N ARG A 134 17.40 15.85 2.31
CA ARG A 134 18.81 15.81 2.76
C ARG A 134 18.94 16.56 4.09
N ALA A 135 19.75 16.02 5.00
CA ALA A 135 19.98 16.62 6.31
C ALA A 135 20.57 18.04 6.20
N GLU A 136 21.39 18.29 5.18
CA GLU A 136 22.02 19.61 4.92
C GLU A 136 21.02 20.70 4.51
N ASP A 137 19.83 20.33 4.01
CA ASP A 137 18.80 21.27 3.57
C ASP A 137 17.81 21.63 4.69
N LEU A 138 17.85 20.91 5.83
CA LEU A 138 16.85 21.07 6.90
C LEU A 138 16.88 22.48 7.56
N ASP A 139 18.05 23.06 7.70
CA ASP A 139 18.22 24.39 8.31
C ASP A 139 17.89 25.57 7.36
N SER A 140 17.50 25.24 6.12
CA SER A 140 17.06 26.23 5.14
C SER A 140 15.60 26.60 5.33
N ASP A 141 15.20 27.84 5.04
CA ASP A 141 13.79 28.25 4.99
C ASP A 141 13.02 27.64 3.81
N LYS A 142 13.64 26.67 3.12
CA LYS A 142 13.14 26.08 1.88
C LYS A 142 11.87 25.25 2.09
N PHE A 143 11.77 24.55 3.24
CA PHE A 143 10.65 23.67 3.55
C PHE A 143 9.61 24.34 4.43
N THR A 144 9.21 25.55 4.06
CA THR A 144 8.20 26.34 4.76
C THR A 144 7.13 26.86 3.81
N GLY A 145 5.93 27.10 4.33
CA GLY A 145 4.85 27.71 3.56
C GLY A 145 4.29 26.80 2.46
N THR A 146 4.25 27.32 1.22
CA THR A 146 3.57 26.69 0.08
C THR A 146 4.44 25.70 -0.69
N LEU A 147 5.72 25.55 -0.34
CA LEU A 147 6.72 24.77 -1.10
C LEU A 147 6.95 25.30 -2.54
N GLU A 148 6.71 26.60 -2.81
CA GLU A 148 7.00 27.21 -4.12
C GLU A 148 8.48 27.02 -4.49
N GLY A 149 8.73 26.47 -5.68
CA GLY A 149 10.08 26.16 -6.17
C GLY A 149 10.76 24.98 -5.50
N VAL A 150 10.03 24.17 -4.73
CA VAL A 150 10.50 22.90 -4.14
C VAL A 150 10.04 21.76 -5.02
N THR A 151 10.97 20.89 -5.43
CA THR A 151 10.65 19.68 -6.18
C THR A 151 10.39 18.52 -5.20
N VAL A 152 9.17 17.98 -5.22
CA VAL A 152 8.77 16.83 -4.42
C VAL A 152 8.63 15.61 -5.32
N CYS A 153 9.33 14.52 -5.01
CA CYS A 153 9.17 13.25 -5.73
C CYS A 153 8.35 12.24 -4.91
N GLY A 154 7.61 11.41 -5.63
CA GLY A 154 6.80 10.32 -5.08
C GLY A 154 6.62 9.19 -6.08
N THR A 155 6.01 8.10 -5.64
CA THR A 155 5.67 6.98 -6.54
C THR A 155 4.55 7.39 -7.47
N MET A 156 4.72 7.15 -8.76
CA MET A 156 3.73 7.44 -9.80
C MET A 156 2.36 6.85 -9.45
N GLY A 157 1.32 7.69 -9.48
CA GLY A 157 -0.06 7.31 -9.18
C GLY A 157 -0.34 7.00 -7.70
N SER A 158 0.63 7.25 -6.80
CA SER A 158 0.41 7.04 -5.35
C SER A 158 -0.47 8.13 -4.74
N ILE A 159 -1.06 7.79 -3.60
CA ILE A 159 -1.82 8.76 -2.81
C ILE A 159 -0.91 9.89 -2.29
N ASP A 160 0.37 9.60 -2.04
CA ASP A 160 1.35 10.56 -1.52
C ASP A 160 1.51 11.75 -2.48
N ILE A 161 1.55 11.47 -3.79
CA ILE A 161 1.58 12.50 -4.84
C ILE A 161 0.29 13.32 -4.83
N THR A 162 -0.87 12.65 -4.91
CA THR A 162 -2.17 13.34 -4.94
C THR A 162 -2.37 14.24 -3.72
N MET A 163 -1.95 13.77 -2.55
CA MET A 163 -1.99 14.58 -1.33
C MET A 163 -1.02 15.74 -1.36
N THR A 164 0.19 15.54 -1.87
CA THR A 164 1.18 16.61 -2.00
C THR A 164 0.65 17.72 -2.91
N GLU A 165 0.07 17.38 -4.06
CA GLU A 165 -0.56 18.34 -4.97
C GLU A 165 -1.71 19.11 -4.31
N TYR A 166 -2.50 18.43 -3.47
CA TYR A 166 -3.60 19.07 -2.74
C TYR A 166 -3.12 20.02 -1.64
N LEU A 167 -2.13 19.58 -0.84
CA LEU A 167 -1.63 20.37 0.30
C LEU A 167 -0.67 21.47 -0.13
N TYR A 168 0.12 21.24 -1.16
CA TYR A 168 1.18 22.11 -1.65
C TYR A 168 1.09 22.31 -3.16
N PRO A 169 0.05 23.00 -3.64
CA PRO A 169 -0.21 23.15 -5.08
C PRO A 169 0.86 23.95 -5.84
N ASP A 170 1.74 24.66 -5.12
CA ASP A 170 2.85 25.41 -5.69
C ASP A 170 4.16 24.59 -5.77
N ALA A 171 4.17 23.36 -5.25
CA ALA A 171 5.32 22.46 -5.36
C ALA A 171 5.46 21.88 -6.79
N GLU A 172 6.70 21.63 -7.19
CA GLU A 172 6.98 20.92 -8.45
C GLU A 172 6.96 19.41 -8.20
N ILE A 173 6.05 18.68 -8.85
CA ILE A 173 5.90 17.24 -8.64
C ILE A 173 6.74 16.44 -9.65
N GLN A 174 7.48 15.47 -9.13
CA GLN A 174 8.22 14.49 -9.93
C GLN A 174 7.75 13.08 -9.60
N GLU A 175 7.03 12.45 -10.49
CA GLU A 175 6.64 11.05 -10.36
C GLU A 175 7.77 10.10 -10.75
N LEU A 176 8.01 9.09 -9.90
CA LEU A 176 9.07 8.10 -10.06
C LEU A 176 8.50 6.67 -9.93
N SER A 177 9.25 5.66 -10.36
CA SER A 177 8.79 4.27 -10.39
C SER A 177 8.62 3.66 -9.00
N GLY A 178 9.30 4.17 -7.97
CA GLY A 178 9.18 3.68 -6.60
C GLY A 178 10.22 4.23 -5.64
N LEU A 179 10.20 3.70 -4.42
CA LEU A 179 11.01 4.17 -3.29
C LEU A 179 12.52 4.26 -3.56
N PRO A 180 13.19 3.29 -4.21
CA PRO A 180 14.62 3.40 -4.49
C PRO A 180 14.98 4.62 -5.36
N ASP A 181 14.16 4.92 -6.37
CA ASP A 181 14.37 6.06 -7.26
C ASP A 181 14.11 7.39 -6.54
N GLN A 182 13.13 7.44 -5.64
CA GLN A 182 12.87 8.61 -4.78
C GLN A 182 14.09 8.93 -3.90
N ILE A 183 14.62 7.92 -3.21
CA ILE A 183 15.80 8.05 -2.35
C ILE A 183 16.98 8.56 -3.17
N LEU A 184 17.22 7.99 -4.33
CA LEU A 184 18.32 8.38 -5.22
C LEU A 184 18.13 9.80 -5.77
N SER A 185 16.89 10.20 -6.09
CA SER A 185 16.57 11.55 -6.58
C SER A 185 16.90 12.62 -5.54
N VAL A 186 16.47 12.41 -4.29
CA VAL A 186 16.76 13.34 -3.18
C VAL A 186 18.25 13.40 -2.88
N LYS A 187 18.93 12.26 -2.77
CA LYS A 187 20.39 12.20 -2.50
C LYS A 187 21.22 12.91 -3.56
N ASN A 188 20.79 12.85 -4.81
CA ASN A 188 21.49 13.51 -5.93
C ASN A 188 21.04 14.97 -6.15
N GLY A 189 20.14 15.50 -5.33
CA GLY A 189 19.64 16.86 -5.46
C GLY A 189 18.78 17.12 -6.70
N LYS A 190 18.21 16.06 -7.32
CA LYS A 190 17.25 16.18 -8.41
C LYS A 190 15.85 16.52 -7.90
N SER A 191 15.52 16.01 -6.71
CA SER A 191 14.36 16.42 -5.93
C SER A 191 14.83 16.95 -4.59
N ASP A 192 14.04 17.83 -4.00
CA ASP A 192 14.32 18.40 -2.68
C ASP A 192 13.71 17.54 -1.58
N LEU A 193 12.53 17.01 -1.84
CA LEU A 193 11.76 16.17 -0.94
C LEU A 193 11.34 14.88 -1.63
N ALA A 194 11.18 13.81 -0.83
CA ALA A 194 10.44 12.62 -1.20
C ALA A 194 9.25 12.44 -0.28
N CYS A 195 8.03 12.31 -0.83
CA CYS A 195 6.84 11.96 -0.06
C CYS A 195 6.69 10.44 0.02
N MET A 196 6.41 9.94 1.22
CA MET A 196 6.26 8.51 1.49
C MET A 196 5.59 8.27 2.85
N ASN A 197 5.05 7.06 3.05
CA ASN A 197 4.52 6.71 4.36
C ASN A 197 5.59 6.68 5.46
N ALA A 198 5.19 6.89 6.72
CA ALA A 198 6.08 7.03 7.87
C ALA A 198 6.96 5.78 8.10
N VAL A 199 6.48 4.58 7.76
CA VAL A 199 7.28 3.34 7.90
C VAL A 199 8.44 3.35 6.91
N ASN A 200 8.18 3.67 5.65
CA ASN A 200 9.22 3.81 4.62
C ASN A 200 10.18 4.95 4.95
N ALA A 201 9.68 6.09 5.46
CA ALA A 201 10.51 7.21 5.89
C ALA A 201 11.47 6.80 7.01
N ALA A 202 10.97 6.13 8.05
CA ALA A 202 11.80 5.64 9.16
C ALA A 202 12.88 4.67 8.70
N MET A 203 12.56 3.72 7.83
CA MET A 203 13.53 2.77 7.27
C MET A 203 14.54 3.47 6.36
N THR A 204 14.07 4.44 5.57
CA THR A 204 14.93 5.22 4.66
C THR A 204 15.98 6.00 5.44
N VAL A 205 15.59 6.77 6.47
CA VAL A 205 16.54 7.57 7.26
C VAL A 205 17.45 6.70 8.13
N ALA A 206 16.96 5.56 8.62
CA ALA A 206 17.81 4.61 9.36
C ALA A 206 18.92 4.02 8.47
N ALA A 207 18.66 3.79 7.19
CA ALA A 207 19.63 3.25 6.23
C ALA A 207 20.51 4.35 5.57
N ASN A 208 20.10 5.62 5.62
CA ASN A 208 20.74 6.75 4.96
C ASN A 208 20.92 7.91 5.95
N PRO A 209 22.04 7.98 6.69
CA PRO A 209 22.27 9.02 7.69
C PRO A 209 22.35 10.46 7.15
N ASP A 210 22.48 10.61 5.84
CA ASP A 210 22.45 11.88 5.11
C ASP A 210 21.02 12.38 4.79
N LEU A 211 20.01 11.58 5.13
CA LEU A 211 18.58 11.93 4.97
C LEU A 211 17.90 12.08 6.33
N VAL A 212 16.86 12.92 6.37
CA VAL A 212 16.05 13.19 7.56
C VAL A 212 14.58 13.33 7.21
N VAL A 213 13.70 13.05 8.17
CA VAL A 213 12.28 13.41 8.07
C VAL A 213 12.12 14.90 8.34
N VAL A 214 11.30 15.59 7.56
CA VAL A 214 11.01 17.02 7.70
C VAL A 214 9.78 17.20 8.58
N ASP A 215 9.99 17.33 9.89
CA ASP A 215 8.91 17.40 10.89
C ASP A 215 8.00 18.65 10.74
N SER A 216 8.48 19.71 10.07
CA SER A 216 7.69 20.92 9.83
C SER A 216 6.62 20.76 8.74
N LEU A 217 6.74 19.72 7.91
CA LEU A 217 5.77 19.38 6.88
C LEU A 217 4.88 18.25 7.40
N THR A 218 3.68 18.62 7.82
CA THR A 218 2.71 17.67 8.36
C THR A 218 1.58 17.45 7.37
N TRP A 219 1.10 16.23 7.34
CA TRP A 219 -0.14 15.90 6.67
C TRP A 219 -1.27 15.78 7.70
N GLU A 220 -2.33 16.55 7.49
CA GLU A 220 -3.56 16.41 8.24
C GLU A 220 -4.57 15.61 7.43
N PRO A 221 -5.23 14.59 8.02
CA PRO A 221 -6.27 13.84 7.36
C PRO A 221 -7.41 14.76 6.92
N THR A 222 -7.91 14.56 5.71
CA THR A 222 -9.14 15.19 5.24
C THR A 222 -10.23 14.13 5.06
N ASP A 223 -11.49 14.56 4.89
CA ASP A 223 -12.58 13.62 4.60
C ASP A 223 -12.33 12.84 3.30
N GLU A 224 -11.54 13.39 2.37
CA GLU A 224 -11.19 12.80 1.08
C GLU A 224 -10.01 11.82 1.17
N PHE A 225 -9.08 12.06 2.12
CA PHE A 225 -7.84 11.27 2.25
C PHE A 225 -7.76 10.62 3.64
N ASP A 226 -8.26 9.40 3.79
CA ASP A 226 -7.99 8.58 4.97
C ASP A 226 -6.58 7.97 4.87
N LYS A 227 -5.86 7.92 5.98
CA LYS A 227 -4.49 7.38 6.12
C LYS A 227 -4.43 5.85 6.02
N GLY A 228 -5.37 5.21 5.37
CA GLY A 228 -5.48 3.77 5.35
C GLY A 228 -5.30 3.14 3.99
N CYS A 229 -4.90 1.88 3.97
CA CYS A 229 -4.89 1.06 2.77
C CYS A 229 -5.61 -0.27 2.98
N GLY A 230 -6.19 -0.79 1.91
CA GLY A 230 -6.87 -2.06 1.84
C GLY A 230 -6.40 -2.89 0.64
N LEU A 231 -6.97 -4.08 0.49
CA LEU A 231 -6.86 -4.81 -0.77
C LEU A 231 -7.82 -4.20 -1.78
N CYS A 232 -7.34 -3.99 -2.97
CA CYS A 232 -8.13 -3.51 -4.10
C CYS A 232 -8.43 -4.66 -5.04
N MET A 233 -9.67 -4.79 -5.47
CA MET A 233 -10.15 -5.82 -6.39
C MET A 233 -11.05 -5.23 -7.46
N ALA A 234 -11.07 -5.84 -8.64
CA ALA A 234 -11.97 -5.45 -9.71
C ALA A 234 -13.43 -5.71 -9.32
N TYR A 235 -14.36 -4.94 -9.87
CA TYR A 235 -15.77 -5.27 -9.81
C TYR A 235 -15.99 -6.60 -10.55
N GLY A 236 -16.65 -7.53 -9.87
CA GLY A 236 -17.04 -8.82 -10.41
C GLY A 236 -18.26 -8.75 -11.32
#